data_972b54e4dc673bcedb18492af5eef162
#
_entry.id   972b54e4dc673bcedb18492af5eef162
#
_cell.length_a   1.000
_cell.length_b   1.000
_cell.length_c   1.000
_cell.angle_alpha   90.00
_cell.angle_beta   90.00
_cell.angle_gamma   90.00
#
_symmetry.space_group_name_H-M   'P 1'
#
loop_
_entity.id
_entity.type
_entity.pdbx_description
1 polymer ?
#
loop_
_entity_poly.entity_id
_entity_poly.type
_entity_poly.pdbx_seq_one_letter_code
_entity_poly.pdbx_strand_id
1 'polypeptide(L)' 'QAIDDTEITARVKAAVFGEPGLKTLQIHVDTVKGVVTLTGTVDSQANSDKARTLAAAVADVKEVSNKLVVAPAK' A
#
# COMPACT_ATOMS: atom_id res chain seq x y z
N GLN A 1 -18.44 7.62 11.71
CA GLN A 1 -18.26 6.22 12.12
C GLN A 1 -16.93 5.69 11.62
N ALA A 2 -16.14 5.14 12.51
CA ALA A 2 -14.81 4.68 12.15
C ALA A 2 -14.87 3.36 11.40
N ILE A 3 -14.01 3.24 10.40
CA ILE A 3 -13.80 1.98 9.68
C ILE A 3 -12.65 1.27 10.40
N ASP A 4 -12.81 -0.03 10.65
CA ASP A 4 -11.78 -0.75 11.38
C ASP A 4 -10.56 -1.05 10.49
N ASP A 5 -9.48 -1.47 11.15
CA ASP A 5 -8.21 -1.70 10.46
C ASP A 5 -8.32 -2.78 9.38
N THR A 6 -9.14 -3.80 9.60
CA THR A 6 -9.33 -4.86 8.61
C THR A 6 -9.93 -4.32 7.34
N GLU A 7 -10.93 -3.45 7.47
CA GLU A 7 -11.58 -2.87 6.31
C GLU A 7 -10.65 -1.91 5.58
N ILE A 8 -9.86 -1.13 6.32
CA ILE A 8 -8.87 -0.24 5.71
C ILE A 8 -7.87 -1.06 4.91
N THR A 9 -7.38 -2.16 5.47
CA THR A 9 -6.45 -3.04 4.78
C THR A 9 -7.05 -3.55 3.47
N ALA A 10 -8.32 -3.99 3.51
CA ALA A 10 -8.99 -4.49 2.31
C ALA A 10 -9.10 -3.40 1.24
N ARG A 11 -9.42 -2.18 1.65
CA ARG A 11 -9.55 -1.07 0.71
C ARG A 11 -8.22 -0.68 0.10
N VAL A 12 -7.15 -0.69 0.90
CA VAL A 12 -5.81 -0.39 0.41
C VAL A 12 -5.37 -1.45 -0.57
N LYS A 13 -5.60 -2.72 -0.24
CA LYS A 13 -5.26 -3.81 -1.16
C LYS A 13 -6.00 -3.67 -2.48
N ALA A 14 -7.29 -3.35 -2.44
CA ALA A 14 -8.06 -3.17 -3.67
C ALA A 14 -7.48 -2.04 -4.53
N ALA A 15 -7.06 -0.95 -3.90
CA ALA A 15 -6.49 0.18 -4.63
C ALA A 15 -5.12 -0.18 -5.23
N VAL A 16 -4.27 -0.80 -4.42
CA VAL A 16 -2.91 -1.14 -4.86
C VAL A 16 -2.92 -2.21 -5.93
N PHE A 17 -3.66 -3.30 -5.70
CA PHE A 17 -3.67 -4.40 -6.66
C PHE A 17 -4.59 -4.17 -7.84
N GLY A 18 -5.35 -3.09 -7.82
CA GLY A 18 -6.07 -2.62 -8.99
C GLY A 18 -5.20 -1.86 -9.97
N GLU A 19 -3.98 -1.49 -9.57
CA GLU A 19 -3.04 -0.78 -10.43
C GLU A 19 -2.23 -1.78 -11.24
N PRO A 20 -2.27 -1.74 -12.58
CA PRO A 20 -1.58 -2.76 -13.39
C PRO A 20 -0.09 -2.89 -13.11
N GLY A 21 0.57 -1.79 -12.78
CA GLY A 21 2.00 -1.83 -12.50
C GLY A 21 2.36 -2.44 -11.15
N LEU A 22 1.37 -2.62 -10.27
CA LEU A 22 1.61 -3.11 -8.92
C LEU A 22 1.05 -4.48 -8.64
N LYS A 23 0.10 -4.93 -9.44
CA LYS A 23 -0.67 -6.13 -9.10
C LYS A 23 0.14 -7.43 -9.11
N THR A 24 1.29 -7.43 -9.77
CA THR A 24 2.17 -8.60 -9.81
C THR A 24 3.31 -8.51 -8.82
N LEU A 25 3.40 -7.43 -8.07
CA LEU A 25 4.47 -7.24 -7.09
C LEU A 25 4.09 -7.85 -5.75
N GLN A 26 5.10 -8.19 -4.98
CA GLN A 26 4.88 -8.77 -3.65
C GLN A 26 4.80 -7.65 -2.63
N ILE A 27 3.59 -7.14 -2.45
CA ILE A 27 3.33 -6.06 -1.52
C ILE A 27 2.38 -6.56 -0.44
N HIS A 28 2.76 -6.33 0.81
CA HIS A 28 1.93 -6.64 1.96
C HIS A 28 1.41 -5.36 2.56
N VAL A 29 0.15 -5.38 2.95
CA VAL A 29 -0.51 -4.24 3.58
C VAL A 29 -0.96 -4.63 4.97
N ASP A 30 -0.62 -3.82 5.95
CA ASP A 30 -1.08 -4.00 7.31
C ASP A 30 -1.57 -2.66 7.84
N THR A 31 -2.56 -2.70 8.69
CA THR A 31 -3.14 -1.48 9.25
C THR A 31 -3.29 -1.62 10.76
N VAL A 32 -2.76 -0.65 11.48
CA VAL A 32 -2.88 -0.59 12.93
C VAL A 32 -3.31 0.83 13.30
N LYS A 33 -4.49 0.94 13.89
CA LYS A 33 -5.04 2.23 14.36
C LYS A 33 -5.03 3.30 13.28
N GLY A 34 -5.37 2.92 12.06
CA GLY A 34 -5.43 3.84 10.93
C GLY A 34 -4.09 4.10 10.25
N VAL A 35 -3.01 3.53 10.76
CA VAL A 35 -1.68 3.65 10.14
C VAL A 35 -1.47 2.44 9.24
N VAL A 36 -1.30 2.69 7.94
CA VAL A 36 -1.08 1.64 6.96
C VAL A 36 0.42 1.45 6.79
N THR A 37 0.88 0.21 6.94
CA THR A 37 2.27 -0.14 6.69
C THR A 37 2.35 -0.97 5.42
N LEU A 38 3.18 -0.52 4.49
CA LEU A 38 3.43 -1.23 3.24
C LEU A 38 4.80 -1.89 3.34
N THR A 39 4.84 -3.19 3.12
CA THR A 39 6.09 -3.95 3.12
C THR A 39 6.16 -4.80 1.87
N GLY A 40 7.35 -5.26 1.55
CA GLY A 40 7.57 -6.09 0.38
C GLY A 40 8.57 -5.46 -0.57
N THR A 41 8.51 -5.88 -1.83
CA THR A 41 9.49 -5.47 -2.83
C THR A 41 8.78 -4.92 -4.06
N VAL A 42 9.28 -3.81 -4.56
CA VAL A 42 8.82 -3.22 -5.83
C VAL A 42 10.02 -3.11 -6.77
N ASP A 43 9.73 -2.90 -8.05
CA ASP A 43 10.76 -2.88 -9.08
C ASP A 43 11.28 -1.48 -9.40
N SER A 44 10.66 -0.44 -8.85
CA SER A 44 11.12 0.92 -9.08
C SER A 44 10.65 1.84 -7.97
N GLN A 45 11.33 2.97 -7.81
CA GLN A 45 10.91 3.99 -6.86
C GLN A 45 9.55 4.56 -7.24
N ALA A 46 9.29 4.69 -8.54
CA ALA A 46 8.00 5.20 -9.00
C ALA A 46 6.85 4.31 -8.51
N ASN A 47 7.02 2.99 -8.55
CA ASN A 47 6.00 2.08 -8.07
C ASN A 47 5.86 2.13 -6.55
N SER A 48 6.97 2.31 -5.83
CA SER A 48 6.93 2.50 -4.38
C SER A 48 6.09 3.75 -4.04
N ASP A 49 6.36 4.85 -4.72
CA ASP A 49 5.62 6.09 -4.49
C ASP A 49 4.16 5.95 -4.88
N LYS A 50 3.87 5.23 -5.96
CA LYS A 50 2.50 5.01 -6.40
C LYS A 50 1.72 4.21 -5.36
N ALA A 51 2.32 3.15 -4.81
CA ALA A 51 1.66 2.35 -3.78
C ALA A 51 1.35 3.21 -2.56
N ARG A 52 2.29 4.03 -2.12
CA ARG A 52 2.08 4.93 -0.99
C ARG A 52 0.95 5.92 -1.28
N THR A 53 0.95 6.50 -2.47
CA THR A 53 -0.08 7.47 -2.85
C THR A 53 -1.46 6.82 -2.87
N LEU A 54 -1.56 5.62 -3.42
CA LEU A 54 -2.83 4.89 -3.46
C LEU A 54 -3.33 4.57 -2.06
N ALA A 55 -2.43 4.15 -1.18
CA ALA A 55 -2.80 3.86 0.20
C ALA A 55 -3.26 5.13 0.92
N ALA A 56 -2.56 6.22 0.71
CA ALA A 56 -2.90 7.49 1.37
C ALA A 56 -4.24 8.05 0.90
N ALA A 57 -4.67 7.68 -0.31
CA ALA A 57 -5.93 8.16 -0.85
C ALA A 57 -7.15 7.43 -0.30
N VAL A 58 -6.95 6.32 0.40
CA VAL A 58 -8.06 5.56 0.97
C VAL A 58 -8.61 6.32 2.18
N ALA A 59 -9.95 6.40 2.25
CA ALA A 59 -10.61 7.07 3.37
C ALA A 59 -10.23 6.40 4.69
N ASP A 60 -10.14 7.19 5.74
CA ASP A 60 -9.83 6.76 7.10
C ASP A 60 -8.38 6.32 7.34
N VAL A 61 -7.53 6.40 6.33
CA VAL A 61 -6.10 6.21 6.51
C VAL A 61 -5.53 7.49 7.13
N LYS A 62 -4.94 7.35 8.30
CA LYS A 62 -4.35 8.48 9.00
C LYS A 62 -2.93 8.74 8.55
N GLU A 63 -2.19 7.67 8.29
CA GLU A 63 -0.80 7.77 7.92
C GLU A 63 -0.39 6.53 7.14
N VAL A 64 0.57 6.66 6.25
CA VAL A 64 1.14 5.53 5.52
C VAL A 64 2.62 5.43 5.85
N SER A 65 3.02 4.27 6.36
CA SER A 65 4.42 3.95 6.59
C SER A 65 4.90 3.11 5.42
N ASN A 66 5.69 3.71 4.55
CA ASN A 66 6.17 3.05 3.34
C ASN A 66 7.51 2.38 3.62
N LYS A 67 7.47 1.06 3.78
CA LYS A 67 8.66 0.26 4.02
C LYS A 67 8.97 -0.66 2.84
N LEU A 68 8.48 -0.30 1.67
CA LEU A 68 8.76 -1.08 0.47
C LEU A 68 10.23 -0.95 0.09
N VAL A 69 10.80 -2.07 -0.33
CA VAL A 69 12.18 -2.13 -0.80
C VAL A 69 12.17 -2.07 -2.32
N VAL A 70 12.98 -1.18 -2.88
CA VAL A 70 13.11 -1.11 -4.33
C VAL A 70 14.22 -2.06 -4.75
N ALA A 71 13.84 -3.05 -5.56
CA ALA A 71 14.77 -4.05 -6.09
C ALA A 71 14.61 -4.06 -7.60
N PRO A 72 15.37 -3.23 -8.32
CA PRO A 72 15.18 -3.11 -9.76
C PRO A 72 15.35 -4.44 -10.48
N ALA A 73 14.50 -4.65 -11.50
CA ALA A 73 14.62 -5.84 -12.32
C ALA A 73 15.89 -5.75 -13.14
N LYS A 74 16.45 -6.90 -13.43
CA LYS A 74 17.65 -6.96 -14.24
C LYS A 74 17.35 -6.89 -15.72
#